data_09b2b0b214d018395f2584077e81c45e
#
_entry.id   09b2b0b214d018395f2584077e81c45e
#
_cell.length_a   1.000
_cell.length_b   1.000
_cell.length_c   1.000
_cell.angle_alpha   90.00
_cell.angle_beta   90.00
_cell.angle_gamma   90.00
#
_symmetry.space_group_name_H-M   'P 1'
#
loop_
_entity.id
_entity.type
_entity.pdbx_description
1 polymer ?
#
loop_
_entity_poly.entity_id
_entity_poly.type
_entity_poly.pdbx_seq_one_letter_code
_entity_poly.pdbx_strand_id
1 'polypeptide(L)'
;MDQEKKPVIIKKIKRVVNGKSFRLIDFNTYDMSDSFSKETSESGSNDDDSVQKPKWKPKETPKFIIQMFGLNEKGETCCIYVDDFSPFFFVRVPDNWVKKDATEFLRFLKDKVGKFHASSIMSIDILDANKLYGFTAGKTDKFVKLTFKNTSAFNKVKNLWFVSEDGDYKNRKLVPFIYKNQTLDLYESFLPPLLRYFHLNDVSPSGWVFVKTELARKPEKNTTTCNYEYICKASDIKSQPEKMTRVPYKICSFDIEASSSHGDFPLPKKTYKRLATQLVDVFLNMCGHPNPPMDTTRANLLLKKIILTAFGQDKLEDIDLVYPKQMPEKEKLLKLIDILQKTQLKNVKMMNEEEDNTHLLEIDRAFEKIKESANTEGAEGVEGQEPPSEFAVTEESKTFDFW
;
A
#
# COMPACT_ATOMS: atom_id res chain seq x y z
N MET A 1 -51.45 16.49 59.85
CA MET A 1 -50.11 15.93 60.15
C MET A 1 -49.61 15.17 58.95
N ASP A 2 -49.01 15.90 58.03
CA ASP A 2 -48.46 15.32 56.84
C ASP A 2 -47.01 14.91 57.13
N GLN A 3 -46.74 13.61 57.02
CA GLN A 3 -45.38 13.09 57.11
C GLN A 3 -44.67 13.29 55.76
N GLU A 4 -43.75 14.23 55.72
CA GLU A 4 -42.80 14.39 54.61
C GLU A 4 -41.95 13.11 54.39
N LYS A 5 -42.19 12.41 53.28
CA LYS A 5 -41.33 11.31 52.81
C LYS A 5 -39.99 11.87 52.33
N LYS A 6 -38.93 11.65 53.09
CA LYS A 6 -37.56 11.98 52.69
C LYS A 6 -37.20 11.24 51.40
N PRO A 7 -36.59 11.91 50.43
CA PRO A 7 -36.16 11.25 49.17
C PRO A 7 -35.07 10.20 49.44
N VAL A 8 -35.32 9.00 48.98
CA VAL A 8 -34.34 7.90 49.01
C VAL A 8 -33.25 8.20 47.97
N ILE A 9 -32.10 8.63 48.44
CA ILE A 9 -30.90 8.82 47.57
C ILE A 9 -30.33 7.44 47.24
N ILE A 10 -30.68 6.91 46.07
CA ILE A 10 -30.05 5.71 45.54
C ILE A 10 -28.64 6.10 45.08
N LYS A 11 -27.63 5.87 45.92
CA LYS A 11 -26.23 5.95 45.52
C LYS A 11 -25.97 4.86 44.45
N LYS A 12 -25.88 5.26 43.17
CA LYS A 12 -25.36 4.39 42.11
C LYS A 12 -23.93 3.99 42.50
N ILE A 13 -23.75 2.77 42.98
CA ILE A 13 -22.44 2.19 43.22
C ILE A 13 -21.77 2.09 41.82
N LYS A 14 -20.83 2.98 41.54
CA LYS A 14 -20.00 2.86 40.36
C LYS A 14 -19.13 1.60 40.53
N ARG A 15 -19.46 0.55 39.76
CA ARG A 15 -18.64 -0.65 39.71
C ARG A 15 -17.25 -0.24 39.23
N VAL A 16 -16.24 -0.45 40.08
CA VAL A 16 -14.83 -0.23 39.67
C VAL A 16 -14.51 -1.32 38.68
N VAL A 17 -14.29 -0.95 37.42
CA VAL A 17 -13.89 -1.87 36.36
C VAL A 17 -12.37 -1.96 36.36
N ASN A 18 -11.83 -3.18 36.52
CA ASN A 18 -10.40 -3.39 36.48
C ASN A 18 -9.88 -3.24 35.03
N GLY A 19 -8.72 -2.62 34.92
CA GLY A 19 -8.10 -2.38 33.62
C GLY A 19 -6.64 -1.97 33.74
N LYS A 20 -6.04 -1.76 32.59
CA LYS A 20 -4.64 -1.32 32.45
C LYS A 20 -4.55 -0.09 31.58
N SER A 21 -3.58 0.77 31.88
CA SER A 21 -3.30 1.96 31.06
C SER A 21 -2.05 1.74 30.24
N PHE A 22 -2.12 2.14 28.97
CA PHE A 22 -1.01 2.09 28.04
C PHE A 22 -0.90 3.41 27.28
N ARG A 23 0.31 3.85 27.01
CA ARG A 23 0.59 4.96 26.11
C ARG A 23 0.78 4.40 24.70
N LEU A 24 -0.01 4.89 23.78
CA LEU A 24 -0.01 4.42 22.39
C LEU A 24 1.23 4.93 21.65
N ILE A 25 1.77 4.13 20.74
CA ILE A 25 3.01 4.42 20.00
C ILE A 25 2.91 4.08 18.52
N ASP A 26 2.12 3.07 18.13
CA ASP A 26 2.03 2.63 16.74
C ASP A 26 0.68 1.98 16.44
N PHE A 27 0.33 1.94 15.15
CA PHE A 27 -0.98 1.50 14.68
C PHE A 27 -0.86 0.77 13.37
N ASN A 28 -1.71 -0.23 13.20
CA ASN A 28 -1.90 -0.91 11.94
C ASN A 28 -3.40 -1.12 11.68
N THR A 29 -3.79 -1.20 10.41
CA THR A 29 -5.18 -1.50 10.02
C THR A 29 -5.21 -2.48 8.89
N TYR A 30 -6.07 -3.49 8.98
CA TYR A 30 -6.21 -4.50 7.94
C TYR A 30 -7.59 -5.16 7.98
N ASP A 31 -7.93 -5.82 6.88
CA ASP A 31 -9.13 -6.63 6.79
C ASP A 31 -8.76 -8.09 7.11
N MET A 32 -9.31 -8.65 8.19
CA MET A 32 -9.04 -10.01 8.64
C MET A 32 -10.27 -10.90 8.53
N SER A 33 -10.12 -12.08 7.95
CA SER A 33 -11.08 -13.17 8.05
C SER A 33 -11.00 -13.78 9.45
N ASP A 34 -12.13 -14.10 10.09
CA ASP A 34 -12.26 -14.55 11.49
C ASP A 34 -11.33 -15.74 11.82
N SER A 35 -10.08 -15.42 12.16
CA SER A 35 -9.13 -16.38 12.73
C SER A 35 -9.07 -16.31 14.27
N PHE A 36 -9.89 -15.44 14.88
CA PHE A 36 -10.02 -15.39 16.35
C PHE A 36 -11.09 -16.36 16.90
N SER A 37 -11.88 -17.01 16.04
CA SER A 37 -12.84 -18.02 16.44
C SER A 37 -12.34 -19.42 16.10
N LYS A 38 -12.43 -20.31 17.06
CA LYS A 38 -12.04 -21.74 16.93
C LYS A 38 -12.54 -22.36 15.63
N GLU A 39 -11.65 -22.91 14.85
CA GLU A 39 -11.94 -24.15 14.17
C GLU A 39 -12.00 -25.25 15.23
N THR A 40 -13.17 -25.54 15.77
CA THR A 40 -13.44 -26.81 16.41
C THR A 40 -13.45 -27.87 15.31
N SER A 41 -12.26 -28.29 14.90
CA SER A 41 -12.07 -29.57 14.26
C SER A 41 -12.14 -30.61 15.36
N GLU A 42 -13.35 -31.09 15.67
CA GLU A 42 -13.49 -32.38 16.28
C GLU A 42 -12.96 -33.42 15.27
N SER A 43 -11.72 -33.82 15.51
CA SER A 43 -11.18 -35.06 14.93
C SER A 43 -11.87 -36.24 15.59
N GLY A 44 -13.07 -36.52 15.15
CA GLY A 44 -13.73 -37.81 15.40
C GLY A 44 -13.20 -38.81 14.39
N SER A 45 -12.31 -39.68 14.83
CA SER A 45 -11.99 -40.95 14.18
C SER A 45 -13.23 -41.79 14.15
N ASN A 46 -13.85 -41.99 12.99
CA ASN A 46 -14.65 -43.14 12.67
C ASN A 46 -14.51 -43.44 11.18
N ASP A 47 -13.90 -44.55 10.91
CA ASP A 47 -13.87 -45.21 9.62
C ASP A 47 -15.29 -45.46 9.14
N ASP A 48 -15.71 -44.80 8.09
CA ASP A 48 -16.77 -45.28 7.21
C ASP A 48 -16.57 -44.67 5.80
N ASP A 49 -16.33 -45.57 4.87
CA ASP A 49 -16.00 -45.35 3.46
C ASP A 49 -17.25 -44.88 2.69
N SER A 50 -17.62 -43.63 2.81
CA SER A 50 -18.53 -42.98 1.89
C SER A 50 -17.95 -41.62 1.48
N VAL A 51 -17.55 -41.52 0.20
CA VAL A 51 -17.02 -40.33 -0.46
C VAL A 51 -18.03 -39.20 -0.34
N GLN A 52 -18.00 -38.45 0.79
CA GLN A 52 -18.70 -37.22 0.95
C GLN A 52 -17.86 -36.11 0.32
N LYS A 53 -18.35 -35.54 -0.80
CA LYS A 53 -17.79 -34.29 -1.38
C LYS A 53 -17.70 -33.24 -0.29
N PRO A 54 -16.54 -32.57 -0.11
CA PRO A 54 -16.40 -31.56 0.91
C PRO A 54 -17.47 -30.46 0.71
N LYS A 55 -18.35 -30.30 1.69
CA LYS A 55 -19.32 -29.20 1.71
C LYS A 55 -18.55 -27.89 1.75
N TRP A 56 -18.58 -27.16 0.62
CA TRP A 56 -17.99 -25.83 0.48
C TRP A 56 -18.64 -24.89 1.51
N LYS A 57 -17.95 -24.60 2.62
CA LYS A 57 -18.39 -23.56 3.56
C LYS A 57 -18.10 -22.21 2.91
N PRO A 58 -19.07 -21.28 2.83
CA PRO A 58 -18.81 -19.95 2.30
C PRO A 58 -17.69 -19.32 3.13
N LYS A 59 -16.61 -18.90 2.47
CA LYS A 59 -15.50 -18.19 3.12
C LYS A 59 -16.06 -16.92 3.76
N GLU A 60 -15.93 -16.79 5.07
CA GLU A 60 -16.42 -15.62 5.80
C GLU A 60 -15.81 -14.35 5.25
N THR A 61 -16.63 -13.29 5.11
CA THR A 61 -16.15 -12.01 4.59
C THR A 61 -15.25 -11.35 5.62
N PRO A 62 -14.05 -10.87 5.24
CA PRO A 62 -13.12 -10.22 6.14
C PRO A 62 -13.75 -9.04 6.90
N LYS A 63 -13.26 -8.78 8.10
CA LYS A 63 -13.67 -7.69 8.99
C LYS A 63 -12.52 -6.73 9.20
N PHE A 64 -12.82 -5.43 9.21
CA PHE A 64 -11.83 -4.40 9.50
C PHE A 64 -11.37 -4.46 10.94
N ILE A 65 -10.06 -4.46 11.15
CA ILE A 65 -9.42 -4.50 12.46
C ILE A 65 -8.49 -3.28 12.60
N ILE A 66 -8.53 -2.66 13.76
CA ILE A 66 -7.52 -1.67 14.16
C ILE A 66 -6.62 -2.35 15.19
N GLN A 67 -5.34 -2.38 14.92
CA GLN A 67 -4.32 -2.89 15.81
C GLN A 67 -3.53 -1.71 16.38
N MET A 68 -3.49 -1.57 17.70
CA MET A 68 -2.80 -0.49 18.40
C MET A 68 -1.72 -1.05 19.29
N PHE A 69 -0.53 -0.48 19.22
CA PHE A 69 0.60 -0.84 20.07
C PHE A 69 0.85 0.22 21.12
N GLY A 70 1.24 -0.19 22.31
CA GLY A 70 1.51 0.72 23.39
C GLY A 70 2.43 0.13 24.45
N LEU A 71 2.82 0.99 25.41
CA LEU A 71 3.63 0.66 26.58
C LEU A 71 2.96 1.17 27.85
N ASN A 72 3.15 0.46 28.93
CA ASN A 72 2.84 0.97 30.26
C ASN A 72 4.06 1.66 30.92
N GLU A 73 3.89 2.19 32.13
CA GLU A 73 4.93 2.86 32.89
C GLU A 73 6.11 1.95 33.26
N LYS A 74 5.90 0.63 33.28
CA LYS A 74 6.93 -0.37 33.56
C LYS A 74 7.71 -0.81 32.32
N GLY A 75 7.34 -0.32 31.13
CA GLY A 75 7.90 -0.74 29.85
C GLY A 75 7.33 -2.05 29.31
N GLU A 76 6.24 -2.56 29.91
CA GLU A 76 5.55 -3.73 29.37
C GLU A 76 4.74 -3.31 28.13
N THR A 77 4.90 -4.05 27.07
CA THR A 77 4.27 -3.80 25.76
C THR A 77 2.88 -4.38 25.67
N CYS A 78 2.00 -3.72 24.91
CA CYS A 78 0.68 -4.27 24.60
C CYS A 78 0.34 -4.15 23.13
N CYS A 79 -0.47 -5.08 22.66
CA CYS A 79 -1.19 -5.02 21.40
C CYS A 79 -2.68 -5.09 21.66
N ILE A 80 -3.43 -4.12 21.15
CA ILE A 80 -4.87 -3.99 21.33
C ILE A 80 -5.54 -4.06 19.97
N TYR A 81 -6.41 -5.05 19.79
CA TYR A 81 -7.22 -5.21 18.58
C TYR A 81 -8.62 -4.64 18.85
N VAL A 82 -9.04 -3.66 18.04
CA VAL A 82 -10.41 -3.17 18.02
C VAL A 82 -11.13 -3.83 16.85
N ASP A 83 -12.13 -4.64 17.17
CA ASP A 83 -12.80 -5.52 16.21
C ASP A 83 -14.26 -5.16 15.91
N ASP A 84 -14.76 -4.07 16.50
CA ASP A 84 -16.15 -3.60 16.34
C ASP A 84 -16.27 -2.23 15.63
N PHE A 85 -15.16 -1.67 15.16
CA PHE A 85 -15.17 -0.45 14.35
C PHE A 85 -15.44 -0.78 12.89
N SER A 86 -16.43 -0.12 12.31
CA SER A 86 -16.80 -0.31 10.91
C SER A 86 -16.49 0.94 10.09
N PRO A 87 -15.71 0.84 9.01
CA PRO A 87 -15.47 1.95 8.09
C PRO A 87 -16.77 2.51 7.51
N PHE A 88 -16.86 3.82 7.33
CA PHE A 88 -18.01 4.45 6.71
C PHE A 88 -17.65 5.76 6.03
N PHE A 89 -18.49 6.18 5.08
CA PHE A 89 -18.47 7.51 4.50
C PHE A 89 -19.91 8.00 4.25
N PHE A 90 -20.04 9.25 3.83
CA PHE A 90 -21.32 9.85 3.55
C PHE A 90 -21.49 10.13 2.05
N VAL A 91 -22.75 10.12 1.61
CA VAL A 91 -23.15 10.56 0.28
C VAL A 91 -24.23 11.61 0.47
N ARG A 92 -24.03 12.79 -0.12
CA ARG A 92 -25.05 13.82 -0.14
C ARG A 92 -26.17 13.39 -1.08
N VAL A 93 -27.39 13.52 -0.60
CA VAL A 93 -28.60 13.15 -1.33
C VAL A 93 -29.59 14.32 -1.35
N PRO A 94 -30.57 14.34 -2.25
CA PRO A 94 -31.63 15.34 -2.27
C PRO A 94 -32.42 15.41 -0.95
N ASP A 95 -32.90 16.61 -0.59
CA ASP A 95 -33.58 16.85 0.67
C ASP A 95 -34.90 16.07 0.81
N ASN A 96 -35.51 15.68 -0.31
CA ASN A 96 -36.77 14.91 -0.35
C ASN A 96 -36.58 13.40 -0.13
N TRP A 97 -35.32 12.90 -0.01
CA TRP A 97 -35.10 11.48 0.23
C TRP A 97 -35.63 11.05 1.61
N VAL A 98 -36.26 9.89 1.61
CA VAL A 98 -36.73 9.21 2.81
C VAL A 98 -36.06 7.85 2.96
N LYS A 99 -36.30 7.15 4.05
CA LYS A 99 -35.69 5.84 4.35
C LYS A 99 -35.90 4.81 3.21
N LYS A 100 -37.00 4.89 2.48
CA LYS A 100 -37.29 4.03 1.32
C LYS A 100 -36.27 4.25 0.21
N ASP A 101 -35.99 5.51 -0.14
CA ASP A 101 -35.03 5.87 -1.20
C ASP A 101 -33.62 5.40 -0.84
N ALA A 102 -33.21 5.59 0.40
CA ALA A 102 -31.93 5.08 0.92
C ALA A 102 -31.84 3.54 0.79
N THR A 103 -32.91 2.82 1.13
CA THR A 103 -32.96 1.35 0.99
C THR A 103 -32.88 0.89 -0.47
N GLU A 104 -33.56 1.59 -1.39
CA GLU A 104 -33.48 1.30 -2.82
C GLU A 104 -32.07 1.58 -3.36
N PHE A 105 -31.46 2.68 -2.92
CA PHE A 105 -30.08 3.01 -3.26
C PHE A 105 -29.09 1.97 -2.73
N LEU A 106 -29.26 1.49 -1.51
CA LEU A 106 -28.45 0.39 -0.96
C LEU A 106 -28.54 -0.86 -1.83
N ARG A 107 -29.74 -1.23 -2.29
CA ARG A 107 -29.93 -2.38 -3.19
C ARG A 107 -29.18 -2.18 -4.50
N PHE A 108 -29.35 -1.00 -5.09
CA PHE A 108 -28.64 -0.63 -6.32
C PHE A 108 -27.10 -0.71 -6.15
N LEU A 109 -26.54 -0.20 -5.03
CA LEU A 109 -25.10 -0.28 -4.77
C LEU A 109 -24.65 -1.74 -4.63
N LYS A 110 -25.42 -2.57 -3.93
CA LYS A 110 -25.12 -4.01 -3.77
C LYS A 110 -25.08 -4.74 -5.11
N ASP A 111 -26.00 -4.42 -6.01
CA ASP A 111 -26.03 -5.00 -7.36
C ASP A 111 -24.81 -4.55 -8.20
N LYS A 112 -24.41 -3.28 -8.08
CA LYS A 112 -23.27 -2.71 -8.82
C LYS A 112 -21.92 -3.28 -8.40
N VAL A 113 -21.70 -3.55 -7.10
CA VAL A 113 -20.39 -4.00 -6.60
C VAL A 113 -20.21 -5.51 -6.67
N GLY A 114 -21.26 -6.25 -6.99
CA GLY A 114 -21.27 -7.71 -7.08
C GLY A 114 -21.37 -8.43 -5.73
N LYS A 115 -21.72 -9.71 -5.78
CA LYS A 115 -22.12 -10.53 -4.60
C LYS A 115 -21.07 -10.53 -3.48
N PHE A 116 -19.78 -10.59 -3.83
CA PHE A 116 -18.70 -10.65 -2.84
C PHE A 116 -18.66 -9.40 -1.95
N HIS A 117 -18.67 -8.21 -2.55
CA HIS A 117 -18.63 -6.95 -1.79
C HIS A 117 -19.98 -6.55 -1.22
N ALA A 118 -21.08 -6.95 -1.86
CA ALA A 118 -22.45 -6.65 -1.41
C ALA A 118 -22.72 -7.14 0.01
N SER A 119 -22.21 -8.32 0.38
CA SER A 119 -22.36 -8.88 1.74
C SER A 119 -21.61 -8.07 2.80
N SER A 120 -20.62 -7.27 2.41
CA SER A 120 -19.82 -6.42 3.30
C SER A 120 -20.36 -4.99 3.43
N ILE A 121 -21.41 -4.62 2.71
CA ILE A 121 -22.14 -3.35 2.94
C ILE A 121 -23.17 -3.63 4.04
N MET A 122 -22.90 -3.11 5.25
CA MET A 122 -23.67 -3.43 6.45
C MET A 122 -24.99 -2.67 6.52
N SER A 123 -24.94 -1.34 6.46
CA SER A 123 -26.11 -0.49 6.58
C SER A 123 -26.02 0.77 5.75
N ILE A 124 -27.19 1.38 5.58
CA ILE A 124 -27.36 2.74 5.07
C ILE A 124 -28.32 3.48 6.01
N ASP A 125 -27.88 4.61 6.51
CA ASP A 125 -28.64 5.44 7.42
C ASP A 125 -28.78 6.83 6.84
N ILE A 126 -30.01 7.40 6.88
CA ILE A 126 -30.28 8.76 6.42
C ILE A 126 -30.22 9.73 7.59
N LEU A 127 -29.57 10.87 7.41
CA LEU A 127 -29.42 11.89 8.44
C LEU A 127 -29.30 13.29 7.84
N ASP A 128 -29.65 14.29 8.64
CA ASP A 128 -29.42 15.70 8.33
C ASP A 128 -28.15 16.15 9.07
N ALA A 129 -27.22 16.81 8.36
CA ALA A 129 -25.95 17.27 8.92
C ALA A 129 -25.46 18.54 8.27
N ASN A 130 -24.62 19.28 8.99
CA ASN A 130 -23.93 20.44 8.43
C ASN A 130 -22.72 20.00 7.61
N LYS A 131 -22.46 20.68 6.49
CA LYS A 131 -21.19 20.54 5.79
C LYS A 131 -20.06 21.15 6.60
N LEU A 132 -18.93 20.46 6.67
CA LEU A 132 -17.74 20.99 7.30
C LEU A 132 -17.06 22.07 6.45
N TYR A 133 -17.21 21.98 5.13
CA TYR A 133 -16.55 22.87 4.17
C TYR A 133 -17.55 23.87 3.56
N GLY A 134 -17.12 25.12 3.49
CA GLY A 134 -17.90 26.24 2.94
C GLY A 134 -18.84 26.88 3.98
N PHE A 135 -19.22 28.12 3.71
CA PHE A 135 -20.19 28.84 4.56
C PHE A 135 -21.62 28.42 4.16
N THR A 136 -22.31 27.77 5.05
CA THR A 136 -23.66 27.24 4.82
C THR A 136 -24.77 28.03 5.54
N ALA A 137 -24.41 29.10 6.27
CA ALA A 137 -25.36 29.90 7.07
C ALA A 137 -26.22 29.04 8.02
N GLY A 138 -25.67 27.92 8.55
CA GLY A 138 -26.41 27.03 9.42
C GLY A 138 -27.37 26.05 8.70
N LYS A 139 -27.41 26.07 7.37
CA LYS A 139 -28.25 25.14 6.60
C LYS A 139 -27.70 23.73 6.73
N THR A 140 -28.57 22.78 7.08
CA THR A 140 -28.30 21.35 7.02
C THR A 140 -28.57 20.79 5.62
N ASP A 141 -27.76 19.84 5.21
CA ASP A 141 -27.99 19.03 4.01
C ASP A 141 -28.30 17.59 4.42
N LYS A 142 -29.00 16.89 3.54
CA LYS A 142 -29.33 15.48 3.75
C LYS A 142 -28.24 14.57 3.25
N PHE A 143 -27.87 13.60 4.06
CA PHE A 143 -26.84 12.60 3.77
C PHE A 143 -27.36 11.19 4.01
N VAL A 144 -26.77 10.26 3.30
CA VAL A 144 -26.81 8.84 3.68
C VAL A 144 -25.42 8.42 4.15
N LYS A 145 -25.37 7.77 5.32
CA LYS A 145 -24.17 7.13 5.85
C LYS A 145 -24.12 5.69 5.38
N LEU A 146 -23.08 5.33 4.65
CA LEU A 146 -22.82 3.96 4.20
C LEU A 146 -21.77 3.32 5.12
N THR A 147 -22.12 2.22 5.77
CA THR A 147 -21.26 1.50 6.73
C THR A 147 -20.83 0.16 6.14
N PHE A 148 -19.54 -0.17 6.28
CA PHE A 148 -18.91 -1.32 5.66
C PHE A 148 -18.27 -2.25 6.70
N LYS A 149 -18.25 -3.54 6.42
CA LYS A 149 -17.58 -4.55 7.24
C LYS A 149 -16.05 -4.45 7.12
N ASN A 150 -15.56 -4.06 5.95
CA ASN A 150 -14.13 -4.03 5.62
C ASN A 150 -13.78 -2.88 4.66
N THR A 151 -12.48 -2.61 4.53
CA THR A 151 -11.95 -1.56 3.65
C THR A 151 -12.05 -1.93 2.17
N SER A 152 -12.03 -3.22 1.84
CA SER A 152 -12.21 -3.70 0.47
C SER A 152 -13.56 -3.28 -0.11
N ALA A 153 -14.66 -3.50 0.63
CA ALA A 153 -15.99 -3.07 0.21
C ALA A 153 -16.13 -1.53 0.24
N PHE A 154 -15.58 -0.87 1.27
CA PHE A 154 -15.53 0.59 1.36
C PHE A 154 -14.90 1.20 0.10
N ASN A 155 -13.72 0.74 -0.31
CA ASN A 155 -13.03 1.22 -1.50
C ASN A 155 -13.76 0.85 -2.79
N LYS A 156 -14.33 -0.36 -2.87
CA LYS A 156 -15.09 -0.79 -4.06
C LYS A 156 -16.31 0.11 -4.32
N VAL A 157 -17.08 0.44 -3.27
CA VAL A 157 -18.23 1.35 -3.39
C VAL A 157 -17.78 2.78 -3.68
N LYS A 158 -16.78 3.30 -2.94
CA LYS A 158 -16.20 4.63 -3.19
C LYS A 158 -15.79 4.80 -4.66
N ASN A 159 -15.15 3.78 -5.22
CA ASN A 159 -14.64 3.82 -6.59
C ASN A 159 -15.74 3.89 -7.67
N LEU A 160 -17.02 3.77 -7.34
CA LEU A 160 -18.12 4.03 -8.28
C LEU A 160 -18.21 5.51 -8.70
N TRP A 161 -17.63 6.42 -7.93
CA TRP A 161 -17.52 7.86 -8.23
C TRP A 161 -16.25 8.24 -8.99
N PHE A 162 -15.47 7.25 -9.46
CA PHE A 162 -14.21 7.50 -10.15
C PHE A 162 -14.18 6.81 -11.50
N VAL A 163 -13.68 7.52 -12.50
CA VAL A 163 -13.41 6.98 -13.82
C VAL A 163 -11.94 7.13 -14.15
N SER A 164 -11.36 6.10 -14.71
CA SER A 164 -10.01 6.13 -15.30
C SER A 164 -10.15 6.39 -16.79
N GLU A 165 -9.50 7.41 -17.32
CA GLU A 165 -9.53 7.74 -18.76
C GLU A 165 -8.68 6.75 -19.58
N ASP A 166 -7.57 6.26 -19.01
CA ASP A 166 -6.56 5.42 -19.70
C ASP A 166 -6.54 3.96 -19.22
N GLY A 167 -7.50 3.53 -18.39
CA GLY A 167 -7.47 2.22 -17.74
C GLY A 167 -6.44 2.12 -16.61
N ASP A 168 -5.60 3.13 -16.40
CA ASP A 168 -4.65 3.18 -15.31
C ASP A 168 -5.32 3.59 -14.00
N TYR A 169 -5.15 2.75 -12.99
CA TYR A 169 -5.69 2.98 -11.64
C TYR A 169 -5.09 4.20 -10.92
N LYS A 170 -3.97 4.74 -11.40
CA LYS A 170 -3.31 5.91 -10.79
C LYS A 170 -3.94 7.24 -11.23
N ASN A 171 -4.52 7.31 -12.45
CA ASN A 171 -5.09 8.53 -13.04
C ASN A 171 -6.61 8.55 -12.97
N ARG A 172 -7.18 8.36 -11.78
CA ARG A 172 -8.63 8.37 -11.60
C ARG A 172 -9.13 9.76 -11.28
N LYS A 173 -10.15 10.20 -12.00
CA LYS A 173 -10.86 11.45 -11.74
C LYS A 173 -12.20 11.20 -11.04
N LEU A 174 -12.51 12.05 -10.05
CA LEU A 174 -13.83 12.08 -9.42
C LEU A 174 -14.84 12.59 -10.46
N VAL A 175 -15.91 11.82 -10.68
CA VAL A 175 -16.98 12.17 -11.62
C VAL A 175 -18.31 12.22 -10.89
N PRO A 176 -19.27 13.05 -11.37
CA PRO A 176 -20.62 13.04 -10.84
C PRO A 176 -21.26 11.65 -10.95
N PHE A 177 -21.72 11.11 -9.83
CA PHE A 177 -22.44 9.85 -9.81
C PHE A 177 -23.93 10.11 -9.97
N ILE A 178 -24.53 9.58 -11.05
CA ILE A 178 -25.92 9.81 -11.37
C ILE A 178 -26.75 8.58 -10.97
N TYR A 179 -27.73 8.80 -10.10
CA TYR A 179 -28.71 7.81 -9.69
C TYR A 179 -30.12 8.38 -9.83
N LYS A 180 -30.99 7.74 -10.62
CA LYS A 180 -32.38 8.21 -10.94
C LYS A 180 -32.41 9.69 -11.37
N ASN A 181 -31.52 10.09 -12.30
CA ASN A 181 -31.35 11.46 -12.79
C ASN A 181 -30.98 12.51 -11.70
N GLN A 182 -30.44 12.07 -10.57
CA GLN A 182 -29.98 12.92 -9.49
C GLN A 182 -28.47 12.73 -9.31
N THR A 183 -27.75 13.83 -9.14
CA THR A 183 -26.31 13.80 -8.85
C THR A 183 -26.08 13.59 -7.35
N LEU A 184 -25.29 12.58 -7.02
CA LEU A 184 -24.94 12.24 -5.65
C LEU A 184 -23.45 12.48 -5.43
N ASP A 185 -23.10 13.24 -4.38
CA ASP A 185 -21.75 13.65 -4.08
C ASP A 185 -21.18 12.89 -2.88
N LEU A 186 -19.89 12.48 -2.98
CA LEU A 186 -19.18 11.86 -1.88
C LEU A 186 -18.76 12.89 -0.83
N TYR A 187 -18.92 12.52 0.45
CA TYR A 187 -18.42 13.28 1.59
C TYR A 187 -17.61 12.40 2.52
N GLU A 188 -16.45 12.91 2.95
CA GLU A 188 -15.53 12.25 3.90
C GLU A 188 -15.11 10.83 3.49
N SER A 189 -15.16 10.51 2.21
CA SER A 189 -14.77 9.20 1.67
C SER A 189 -13.24 9.01 1.57
N PHE A 190 -12.49 10.11 1.69
CA PHE A 190 -11.02 10.10 1.72
C PHE A 190 -10.45 10.08 3.14
N LEU A 191 -11.28 10.27 4.14
CA LEU A 191 -10.85 10.21 5.52
C LEU A 191 -10.51 8.75 5.88
N PRO A 192 -9.24 8.45 6.24
CA PRO A 192 -8.85 7.10 6.63
C PRO A 192 -9.70 6.59 7.80
N PRO A 193 -10.15 5.33 7.78
CA PRO A 193 -10.95 4.77 8.87
C PRO A 193 -10.28 4.86 10.25
N LEU A 194 -8.95 4.72 10.31
CA LEU A 194 -8.18 4.88 11.55
C LEU A 194 -8.28 6.30 12.12
N LEU A 195 -8.12 7.32 11.25
CA LEU A 195 -8.24 8.72 11.69
C LEU A 195 -9.66 9.01 12.19
N ARG A 196 -10.67 8.46 11.51
CA ARG A 196 -12.05 8.56 11.96
C ARG A 196 -12.28 7.88 13.32
N TYR A 197 -11.66 6.74 13.56
CA TYR A 197 -11.69 6.07 14.85
C TYR A 197 -11.16 6.96 15.96
N PHE A 198 -10.02 7.61 15.77
CA PHE A 198 -9.43 8.53 16.75
C PHE A 198 -10.39 9.68 17.09
N HIS A 199 -10.96 10.32 16.07
CA HIS A 199 -11.88 11.43 16.26
C HIS A 199 -13.18 11.02 17.00
N LEU A 200 -13.77 9.88 16.62
CA LEU A 200 -15.03 9.45 17.21
C LEU A 200 -14.90 8.93 18.64
N ASN A 201 -13.76 8.40 19.00
CA ASN A 201 -13.51 7.83 20.32
C ASN A 201 -12.61 8.72 21.19
N ASP A 202 -12.30 9.93 20.71
CA ASP A 202 -11.45 10.90 21.41
C ASP A 202 -10.11 10.30 21.87
N VAL A 203 -9.51 9.47 21.00
CA VAL A 203 -8.24 8.79 21.26
C VAL A 203 -7.11 9.56 20.60
N SER A 204 -6.13 9.99 21.39
CA SER A 204 -4.91 10.60 20.87
C SER A 204 -3.94 9.50 20.40
N PRO A 205 -3.35 9.61 19.18
CA PRO A 205 -2.41 8.61 18.65
C PRO A 205 -1.16 8.37 19.51
N SER A 206 -0.74 9.34 20.30
CA SER A 206 0.40 9.22 21.23
C SER A 206 -0.01 9.41 22.69
N GLY A 207 -1.31 9.36 22.96
CA GLY A 207 -1.88 9.55 24.29
C GLY A 207 -1.96 8.27 25.13
N TRP A 208 -2.40 8.46 26.36
CA TRP A 208 -2.73 7.36 27.24
C TRP A 208 -4.16 6.87 27.04
N VAL A 209 -4.32 5.57 27.02
CA VAL A 209 -5.63 4.90 27.01
C VAL A 209 -5.75 3.94 28.18
N PHE A 210 -6.94 3.84 28.73
CA PHE A 210 -7.32 2.83 29.72
C PHE A 210 -8.12 1.73 29.02
N VAL A 211 -7.66 0.50 29.12
CA VAL A 211 -8.30 -0.69 28.57
C VAL A 211 -8.98 -1.45 29.71
N LYS A 212 -10.29 -1.67 29.58
CA LYS A 212 -11.07 -2.48 30.53
C LYS A 212 -10.75 -3.95 30.32
N THR A 213 -9.70 -4.44 30.96
CA THR A 213 -9.18 -5.80 30.75
C THR A 213 -10.15 -6.91 31.20
N GLU A 214 -11.08 -6.63 32.07
CA GLU A 214 -12.15 -7.57 32.46
C GLU A 214 -13.13 -7.87 31.31
N LEU A 215 -13.31 -6.93 30.39
CA LEU A 215 -14.21 -7.03 29.24
C LEU A 215 -13.47 -7.45 27.96
N ALA A 216 -12.15 -7.40 27.99
CA ALA A 216 -11.31 -7.75 26.87
C ALA A 216 -11.21 -9.27 26.68
N ARG A 217 -11.27 -9.71 25.42
CA ARG A 217 -10.95 -11.10 25.07
C ARG A 217 -9.44 -11.22 24.85
N LYS A 218 -8.90 -12.39 25.10
CA LYS A 218 -7.52 -12.71 24.70
C LYS A 218 -7.55 -13.47 23.38
N PRO A 219 -6.62 -13.23 22.45
CA PRO A 219 -6.47 -14.10 21.29
C PRO A 219 -6.09 -15.51 21.76
N GLU A 220 -6.54 -16.52 21.05
CA GLU A 220 -6.21 -17.93 21.38
C GLU A 220 -4.72 -18.23 21.26
N LYS A 221 -4.08 -17.60 20.29
CA LYS A 221 -2.64 -17.66 20.06
C LYS A 221 -2.09 -16.24 19.99
N ASN A 222 -1.02 -15.97 20.71
CA ASN A 222 -0.34 -14.69 20.60
C ASN A 222 0.19 -14.51 19.17
N THR A 223 -0.12 -13.37 18.60
CA THR A 223 0.25 -12.99 17.22
C THR A 223 1.43 -12.02 17.20
N THR A 224 1.78 -11.46 18.36
CA THR A 224 2.87 -10.52 18.55
C THR A 224 3.82 -10.96 19.66
N THR A 225 4.93 -10.25 19.82
CA THR A 225 5.88 -10.43 20.94
C THR A 225 5.52 -9.54 22.15
N CYS A 226 4.36 -8.91 22.16
CA CYS A 226 3.92 -8.04 23.25
C CYS A 226 3.64 -8.84 24.54
N ASN A 227 3.86 -8.20 25.69
CA ASN A 227 3.54 -8.78 27.00
C ASN A 227 2.04 -9.01 27.19
N TYR A 228 1.22 -8.17 26.56
CA TYR A 228 -0.25 -8.25 26.62
C TYR A 228 -0.85 -8.15 25.23
N GLU A 229 -1.82 -9.01 24.97
CA GLU A 229 -2.68 -8.93 23.79
C GLU A 229 -4.14 -8.93 24.20
N TYR A 230 -4.90 -7.96 23.68
CA TYR A 230 -6.30 -7.78 24.01
C TYR A 230 -7.14 -7.55 22.75
N ILE A 231 -8.29 -8.22 22.67
CA ILE A 231 -9.34 -7.93 21.68
C ILE A 231 -10.44 -7.19 22.40
N CYS A 232 -10.67 -5.94 22.03
CA CYS A 232 -11.56 -5.01 22.72
C CYS A 232 -12.61 -4.43 21.78
N LYS A 233 -13.73 -4.02 22.36
CA LYS A 233 -14.63 -3.09 21.68
C LYS A 233 -14.10 -1.66 21.83
N ALA A 234 -14.40 -0.80 20.86
CA ALA A 234 -14.04 0.61 20.92
C ALA A 234 -14.53 1.28 22.23
N SER A 235 -15.73 0.92 22.70
CA SER A 235 -16.33 1.42 23.94
C SER A 235 -15.57 1.04 25.24
N ASP A 236 -14.71 0.03 25.17
CA ASP A 236 -13.97 -0.49 26.31
C ASP A 236 -12.56 0.10 26.44
N ILE A 237 -12.22 0.95 25.49
CA ILE A 237 -10.98 1.74 25.46
C ILE A 237 -11.36 3.19 25.74
N LYS A 238 -10.74 3.78 26.76
CA LYS A 238 -11.00 5.17 27.14
C LYS A 238 -9.74 5.99 27.11
N SER A 239 -9.78 7.12 26.45
CA SER A 239 -8.73 8.13 26.49
C SER A 239 -8.49 8.62 27.93
N GLN A 240 -7.23 8.90 28.24
CA GLN A 240 -6.80 9.50 29.50
C GLN A 240 -5.97 10.76 29.21
N PRO A 241 -6.57 11.85 28.73
CA PRO A 241 -5.86 13.04 28.29
C PRO A 241 -5.06 13.71 29.41
N GLU A 242 -5.53 13.59 30.65
CA GLU A 242 -4.88 14.16 31.83
C GLU A 242 -3.63 13.37 32.29
N LYS A 243 -3.43 12.16 31.77
CA LYS A 243 -2.27 11.33 32.15
C LYS A 243 -1.04 11.71 31.33
N MET A 244 -0.05 12.34 31.98
CA MET A 244 1.18 12.86 31.35
C MET A 244 2.44 12.07 31.73
N THR A 245 2.30 10.93 32.41
CA THR A 245 3.45 10.11 32.81
C THR A 245 4.25 9.61 31.59
N ARG A 246 5.57 9.52 31.75
CA ARG A 246 6.46 9.03 30.71
C ARG A 246 6.52 7.52 30.72
N VAL A 247 6.79 6.93 29.56
CA VAL A 247 7.10 5.51 29.41
C VAL A 247 8.58 5.32 29.00
N PRO A 248 9.23 4.21 29.37
CA PRO A 248 10.63 3.97 29.05
C PRO A 248 10.77 3.52 27.59
N TYR A 249 10.81 4.45 26.65
CA TYR A 249 11.06 4.16 25.24
C TYR A 249 12.49 3.64 25.04
N LYS A 250 12.64 2.64 24.18
CA LYS A 250 13.93 2.26 23.60
C LYS A 250 14.03 2.93 22.23
N ILE A 251 14.94 3.90 22.14
CA ILE A 251 15.16 4.67 20.90
C ILE A 251 16.43 4.13 20.26
N CYS A 252 16.33 3.68 19.00
CA CYS A 252 17.46 3.32 18.17
C CYS A 252 17.62 4.38 17.09
N SER A 253 18.77 5.06 17.09
CA SER A 253 19.17 5.96 16.00
C SER A 253 20.25 5.27 15.20
N PHE A 254 20.09 5.21 13.90
CA PHE A 254 21.10 4.64 13.00
C PHE A 254 21.21 5.51 11.77
N ASP A 255 22.36 5.48 11.16
CA ASP A 255 22.63 6.08 9.87
C ASP A 255 23.28 5.04 8.98
N ILE A 256 23.14 5.19 7.67
CA ILE A 256 23.75 4.32 6.69
C ILE A 256 24.69 5.17 5.85
N GLU A 257 25.98 4.94 6.03
CA GLU A 257 26.97 5.50 5.14
C GLU A 257 27.16 4.55 3.96
N ALA A 258 26.83 5.01 2.78
CA ALA A 258 27.07 4.29 1.54
C ALA A 258 28.05 5.09 0.69
N SER A 259 29.20 4.47 0.36
CA SER A 259 30.15 5.05 -0.58
C SER A 259 30.07 4.30 -1.91
N SER A 260 30.18 5.05 -3.00
CA SER A 260 30.40 4.51 -4.34
C SER A 260 31.78 4.91 -4.80
N SER A 261 32.53 3.98 -5.36
CA SER A 261 33.83 4.26 -5.98
C SER A 261 33.74 5.29 -7.12
N HIS A 262 32.54 5.55 -7.61
CA HIS A 262 32.26 6.48 -8.70
C HIS A 262 31.58 7.78 -8.24
N GLY A 263 31.43 8.01 -6.93
CA GLY A 263 30.83 9.22 -6.36
C GLY A 263 29.33 9.36 -6.55
N ASP A 264 28.64 8.34 -7.08
CA ASP A 264 27.18 8.34 -7.23
C ASP A 264 26.50 7.65 -6.06
N PHE A 265 25.38 8.19 -5.65
CA PHE A 265 24.49 7.49 -4.73
C PHE A 265 23.99 6.19 -5.39
N PRO A 266 24.00 5.03 -4.66
CA PRO A 266 23.43 3.81 -5.18
C PRO A 266 21.91 3.96 -5.30
N LEU A 267 21.46 4.33 -6.50
CA LEU A 267 20.05 4.32 -6.83
C LEU A 267 19.56 2.87 -6.95
N PRO A 268 18.36 2.54 -6.47
CA PRO A 268 17.81 1.19 -6.59
C PRO A 268 17.57 0.78 -8.05
N LYS A 269 17.46 1.75 -8.95
CA LYS A 269 17.34 1.54 -10.40
C LYS A 269 18.65 1.96 -11.08
N LYS A 270 19.38 0.99 -11.64
CA LYS A 270 20.56 1.28 -12.44
C LYS A 270 20.17 1.94 -13.76
N THR A 271 20.63 3.16 -13.99
CA THR A 271 20.57 3.80 -15.30
C THR A 271 21.99 3.85 -15.88
N TYR A 272 22.12 3.60 -17.16
CA TYR A 272 23.41 3.71 -17.86
C TYR A 272 23.63 5.13 -18.45
N LYS A 273 22.77 6.11 -18.09
CA LYS A 273 22.84 7.48 -18.64
C LYS A 273 24.22 8.11 -18.44
N ARG A 274 24.75 8.05 -17.21
CA ARG A 274 26.08 8.60 -16.90
C ARG A 274 27.17 7.92 -17.70
N LEU A 275 27.16 6.58 -17.78
CA LEU A 275 28.13 5.84 -18.59
C LEU A 275 28.04 6.25 -20.07
N ALA A 276 26.83 6.33 -20.62
CA ALA A 276 26.63 6.73 -22.01
C ALA A 276 27.17 8.14 -22.27
N THR A 277 26.92 9.11 -21.41
CA THR A 277 27.45 10.47 -21.48
C THR A 277 28.96 10.44 -21.44
N GLN A 278 29.57 9.73 -20.47
CA GLN A 278 31.03 9.63 -20.36
C GLN A 278 31.67 8.98 -21.57
N LEU A 279 31.07 7.90 -22.11
CA LEU A 279 31.58 7.25 -23.34
C LEU A 279 31.57 8.21 -24.54
N VAL A 280 30.50 9.02 -24.66
CA VAL A 280 30.39 10.03 -25.73
C VAL A 280 31.41 11.14 -25.55
N ASP A 281 31.57 11.67 -24.34
CA ASP A 281 32.51 12.76 -24.02
C ASP A 281 33.95 12.32 -24.28
N VAL A 282 34.34 11.13 -23.80
CA VAL A 282 35.68 10.58 -24.04
C VAL A 282 35.92 10.32 -25.54
N PHE A 283 34.92 9.79 -26.24
CA PHE A 283 35.01 9.57 -27.69
C PHE A 283 35.18 10.88 -28.43
N LEU A 284 34.39 11.91 -28.14
CA LEU A 284 34.49 13.22 -28.78
C LEU A 284 35.83 13.92 -28.47
N ASN A 285 36.29 13.84 -27.22
CA ASN A 285 37.57 14.39 -26.79
C ASN A 285 38.75 13.71 -27.52
N MET A 286 38.71 12.39 -27.68
CA MET A 286 39.76 11.64 -28.33
C MET A 286 39.71 11.75 -29.87
N CYS A 287 38.52 11.90 -30.44
CA CYS A 287 38.38 12.18 -31.87
C CYS A 287 38.87 13.59 -32.21
N GLY A 288 38.76 14.54 -31.24
CA GLY A 288 39.08 15.97 -31.43
C GLY A 288 38.21 16.63 -32.51
N HIS A 289 38.66 17.78 -33.00
CA HIS A 289 38.24 18.34 -34.30
C HIS A 289 39.39 18.16 -35.28
N PRO A 290 39.66 16.94 -35.75
CA PRO A 290 40.76 16.72 -36.66
C PRO A 290 40.44 17.34 -38.03
N ASN A 291 41.39 18.09 -38.53
CA ASN A 291 41.36 18.54 -39.92
C ASN A 291 42.53 17.87 -40.62
N PRO A 292 42.36 16.75 -41.35
CA PRO A 292 41.10 16.11 -41.80
C PRO A 292 40.36 15.27 -40.72
N PRO A 293 39.06 14.97 -40.93
CA PRO A 293 38.29 14.17 -40.00
C PRO A 293 38.84 12.76 -39.81
N MET A 294 38.69 12.16 -38.60
CA MET A 294 39.19 10.82 -38.31
C MET A 294 38.50 9.79 -39.21
N ASP A 295 39.32 8.89 -39.76
CA ASP A 295 38.81 7.78 -40.57
C ASP A 295 37.83 6.91 -39.79
N THR A 296 36.71 6.53 -40.42
CA THR A 296 35.63 5.74 -39.83
C THR A 296 36.14 4.45 -39.18
N THR A 297 37.16 3.82 -39.77
CA THR A 297 37.76 2.59 -39.20
C THR A 297 38.44 2.86 -37.88
N ARG A 298 39.19 3.96 -37.77
CA ARG A 298 39.83 4.38 -36.51
C ARG A 298 38.81 4.78 -35.45
N ALA A 299 37.76 5.51 -35.83
CA ALA A 299 36.67 5.90 -34.94
C ALA A 299 35.96 4.68 -34.36
N ASN A 300 35.66 3.68 -35.18
CA ASN A 300 35.05 2.42 -34.75
C ASN A 300 35.97 1.62 -33.82
N LEU A 301 37.26 1.56 -34.06
CA LEU A 301 38.21 0.91 -33.15
C LEU A 301 38.32 1.64 -31.82
N LEU A 302 38.31 2.96 -31.82
CA LEU A 302 38.31 3.78 -30.61
C LEU A 302 37.05 3.54 -29.79
N LEU A 303 35.87 3.56 -30.40
CA LEU A 303 34.60 3.29 -29.73
C LEU A 303 34.60 1.90 -29.09
N LYS A 304 35.06 0.87 -29.81
CA LYS A 304 35.21 -0.49 -29.26
C LYS A 304 36.11 -0.49 -28.02
N LYS A 305 37.25 0.19 -28.11
CA LYS A 305 38.20 0.27 -26.98
C LYS A 305 37.61 0.97 -25.77
N ILE A 306 36.89 2.08 -25.97
CA ILE A 306 36.19 2.83 -24.91
C ILE A 306 35.17 1.93 -24.19
N ILE A 307 34.30 1.23 -24.93
CA ILE A 307 33.32 0.33 -24.37
C ILE A 307 33.97 -0.85 -23.64
N LEU A 308 35.01 -1.47 -24.24
CA LEU A 308 35.76 -2.56 -23.59
C LEU A 308 36.39 -2.11 -22.27
N THR A 309 36.89 -0.87 -22.20
CA THR A 309 37.45 -0.30 -20.97
C THR A 309 36.37 -0.16 -19.90
N ALA A 310 35.18 0.31 -20.23
CA ALA A 310 34.08 0.41 -19.30
C ALA A 310 33.70 -0.95 -18.69
N PHE A 311 33.88 -2.05 -19.45
CA PHE A 311 33.68 -3.41 -18.95
C PHE A 311 34.96 -4.07 -18.39
N GLY A 312 36.02 -3.29 -18.12
CA GLY A 312 37.25 -3.79 -17.53
C GLY A 312 38.10 -4.71 -18.43
N GLN A 313 37.83 -4.76 -19.73
CA GLN A 313 38.50 -5.63 -20.72
C GLN A 313 39.55 -4.92 -21.56
N ASP A 314 39.73 -3.62 -21.34
CA ASP A 314 40.79 -2.78 -21.92
C ASP A 314 41.14 -1.66 -20.92
N LYS A 315 42.09 -0.80 -21.22
CA LYS A 315 42.55 0.31 -20.37
C LYS A 315 42.60 1.61 -21.17
N LEU A 316 41.80 2.57 -20.72
CA LEU A 316 41.86 3.99 -21.09
C LEU A 316 41.66 4.80 -19.81
N GLU A 317 42.22 6.00 -19.76
CA GLU A 317 42.00 6.94 -18.69
C GLU A 317 40.60 7.57 -18.83
N ASP A 318 40.05 8.08 -17.73
CA ASP A 318 38.78 8.80 -17.68
C ASP A 318 37.53 8.00 -18.05
N ILE A 319 37.53 6.67 -17.90
CA ILE A 319 36.38 5.80 -18.12
C ILE A 319 36.07 5.01 -16.86
N ASP A 320 34.84 5.19 -16.31
CA ASP A 320 34.36 4.46 -15.15
C ASP A 320 34.07 2.99 -15.50
N LEU A 321 34.32 2.10 -14.55
CA LEU A 321 34.00 0.68 -14.70
C LEU A 321 32.54 0.41 -14.38
N VAL A 322 31.92 -0.46 -15.16
CA VAL A 322 30.56 -0.98 -14.87
C VAL A 322 30.66 -2.31 -14.13
N TYR A 323 29.69 -2.53 -13.25
CA TYR A 323 29.58 -3.74 -12.43
C TYR A 323 28.24 -4.46 -12.72
N PRO A 324 28.14 -5.17 -13.88
CA PRO A 324 26.95 -5.98 -14.16
C PRO A 324 26.88 -7.19 -13.23
N LYS A 325 25.68 -7.78 -13.05
CA LYS A 325 25.54 -9.03 -12.27
C LYS A 325 26.39 -10.17 -12.81
N GLN A 326 26.52 -10.24 -14.12
CA GLN A 326 27.41 -11.16 -14.82
C GLN A 326 28.24 -10.36 -15.81
N MET A 327 29.58 -10.49 -15.68
CA MET A 327 30.50 -9.83 -16.62
C MET A 327 30.39 -10.53 -17.98
N PRO A 328 30.08 -9.83 -19.09
CA PRO A 328 30.02 -10.45 -20.38
C PRO A 328 31.42 -10.83 -20.87
N GLU A 329 31.51 -11.92 -21.61
CA GLU A 329 32.75 -12.30 -22.31
C GLU A 329 33.11 -11.29 -23.41
N LYS A 330 34.38 -11.10 -23.63
CA LYS A 330 34.89 -10.12 -24.60
C LYS A 330 34.30 -10.31 -25.99
N GLU A 331 34.22 -11.55 -26.46
CA GLU A 331 33.67 -11.89 -27.77
C GLU A 331 32.20 -11.54 -27.92
N LYS A 332 31.42 -11.83 -26.84
CA LYS A 332 30.00 -11.50 -26.79
C LYS A 332 29.80 -9.98 -26.82
N LEU A 333 30.62 -9.24 -26.06
CA LEU A 333 30.54 -7.78 -26.03
C LEU A 333 30.89 -7.16 -27.39
N LEU A 334 31.93 -7.66 -28.09
CA LEU A 334 32.28 -7.21 -29.40
C LEU A 334 31.16 -7.46 -30.44
N LYS A 335 30.51 -8.62 -30.40
CA LYS A 335 29.35 -8.91 -31.26
C LYS A 335 28.21 -7.93 -31.02
N LEU A 336 27.89 -7.60 -29.74
CA LEU A 336 26.88 -6.60 -29.42
C LEU A 336 27.22 -5.20 -29.93
N ILE A 337 28.49 -4.79 -29.83
CA ILE A 337 28.96 -3.50 -30.36
C ILE A 337 28.81 -3.46 -31.89
N ASP A 338 29.18 -4.53 -32.59
CA ASP A 338 29.01 -4.62 -34.03
C ASP A 338 27.54 -4.55 -34.49
N ILE A 339 26.63 -5.13 -33.72
CA ILE A 339 25.18 -5.01 -33.94
C ILE A 339 24.73 -3.56 -33.75
N LEU A 340 25.12 -2.92 -32.64
CA LEU A 340 24.78 -1.51 -32.34
C LEU A 340 25.27 -0.57 -33.44
N GLN A 341 26.52 -0.77 -33.96
CA GLN A 341 27.08 0.05 -35.05
C GLN A 341 26.32 -0.10 -36.37
N LYS A 342 25.71 -1.27 -36.60
CA LYS A 342 24.90 -1.53 -37.79
C LYS A 342 23.45 -1.07 -37.67
N THR A 343 22.98 -0.84 -36.44
CA THR A 343 21.61 -0.42 -36.17
C THR A 343 21.50 1.07 -36.48
N GLN A 344 20.78 1.43 -37.54
CA GLN A 344 20.44 2.83 -37.81
C GLN A 344 19.36 3.26 -36.84
N LEU A 345 19.71 4.14 -35.89
CA LEU A 345 18.74 4.84 -35.06
C LEU A 345 17.95 5.81 -35.96
N LYS A 346 16.76 5.40 -36.37
CA LYS A 346 15.84 6.27 -37.12
C LYS A 346 15.33 7.36 -36.14
N ASN A 347 15.78 8.62 -36.43
CA ASN A 347 15.21 9.85 -35.84
C ASN A 347 15.23 9.96 -34.30
N VAL A 348 16.40 10.08 -33.72
CA VAL A 348 16.49 10.66 -32.36
C VAL A 348 16.36 12.18 -32.52
N LYS A 349 15.15 12.72 -32.35
CA LYS A 349 14.97 14.16 -32.12
C LYS A 349 15.61 14.48 -30.77
N MET A 350 16.54 15.43 -30.76
CA MET A 350 17.01 16.04 -29.52
C MET A 350 15.81 16.73 -28.85
N MET A 351 15.30 16.20 -27.78
CA MET A 351 14.18 16.75 -27.01
C MET A 351 14.67 17.35 -25.70
N ASN A 352 14.04 18.45 -25.30
CA ASN A 352 14.30 19.19 -24.08
C ASN A 352 14.04 18.35 -22.83
N GLU A 353 14.68 18.69 -21.71
CA GLU A 353 14.80 17.92 -20.47
C GLU A 353 13.48 17.50 -19.77
N GLU A 354 12.31 17.96 -20.22
CA GLU A 354 11.01 17.62 -19.63
C GLU A 354 10.29 16.39 -20.22
N GLU A 355 10.79 15.82 -21.35
CA GLU A 355 10.18 14.64 -22.01
C GLU A 355 11.02 13.35 -21.87
N ASP A 356 11.94 13.29 -20.92
CA ASP A 356 13.03 12.32 -20.79
C ASP A 356 12.60 10.88 -20.46
N ASN A 357 11.33 10.64 -20.06
CA ASN A 357 10.91 9.29 -19.64
C ASN A 357 10.42 8.36 -20.76
N THR A 358 10.00 8.90 -21.88
CA THR A 358 9.45 8.09 -23.00
C THR A 358 10.56 7.47 -23.86
N HIS A 359 11.67 8.17 -24.05
CA HIS A 359 12.81 7.69 -24.84
C HIS A 359 13.67 6.67 -24.11
N LEU A 360 13.77 6.74 -22.78
CA LEU A 360 14.43 5.71 -21.97
C LEU A 360 13.70 4.35 -22.11
N LEU A 361 12.36 4.36 -22.21
CA LEU A 361 11.56 3.16 -22.46
C LEU A 361 11.78 2.58 -23.87
N GLU A 362 12.07 3.40 -24.87
CA GLU A 362 12.36 2.93 -26.24
C GLU A 362 13.77 2.34 -26.36
N ILE A 363 14.74 2.93 -25.67
CA ILE A 363 16.10 2.39 -25.59
C ILE A 363 16.11 1.08 -24.81
N ASP A 364 15.41 1.01 -23.66
CA ASP A 364 15.27 -0.23 -22.89
C ASP A 364 14.57 -1.33 -23.70
N ARG A 365 13.52 -0.99 -24.46
CA ARG A 365 12.86 -1.93 -25.40
C ARG A 365 13.76 -2.37 -26.55
N ALA A 366 14.61 -1.49 -27.05
CA ALA A 366 15.60 -1.86 -28.08
C ALA A 366 16.64 -2.82 -27.51
N PHE A 367 17.13 -2.59 -26.30
CA PHE A 367 18.04 -3.50 -25.59
C PHE A 367 17.41 -4.86 -25.26
N GLU A 368 16.14 -4.88 -24.84
CA GLU A 368 15.42 -6.14 -24.61
C GLU A 368 15.22 -6.94 -25.92
N LYS A 369 14.88 -6.28 -27.04
CA LYS A 369 14.79 -6.93 -28.36
C LYS A 369 16.12 -7.48 -28.83
N ILE A 370 17.23 -6.79 -28.57
CA ILE A 370 18.58 -7.27 -28.88
C ILE A 370 18.92 -8.49 -28.02
N LYS A 371 18.50 -8.48 -26.75
CA LYS A 371 18.71 -9.60 -25.83
C LYS A 371 17.88 -10.82 -26.21
N GLU A 372 16.63 -10.63 -26.67
CA GLU A 372 15.76 -11.71 -27.17
C GLU A 372 16.31 -12.31 -28.46
N SER A 373 16.80 -11.50 -29.41
CA SER A 373 17.42 -12.01 -30.64
C SER A 373 18.75 -12.74 -30.39
N ALA A 374 19.52 -12.32 -29.38
CA ALA A 374 20.76 -13.02 -29.00
C ALA A 374 20.49 -14.35 -28.28
N ASN A 375 19.33 -14.49 -27.63
CA ASN A 375 18.90 -15.73 -26.97
C ASN A 375 18.25 -16.73 -27.96
N THR A 376 17.68 -16.26 -29.08
CA THR A 376 17.09 -17.13 -30.12
C THR A 376 18.11 -17.76 -31.05
N GLU A 377 19.28 -17.17 -31.22
CA GLU A 377 20.38 -17.79 -32.01
C GLU A 377 21.20 -18.82 -31.21
N GLY A 378 20.96 -18.95 -29.88
CA GLY A 378 21.63 -19.90 -28.99
C GLY A 378 20.82 -21.15 -28.62
N ALA A 379 19.61 -21.31 -29.16
CA ALA A 379 18.68 -22.36 -28.73
C ALA A 379 18.54 -23.51 -29.75
N GLU A 380 19.59 -23.89 -30.43
CA GLU A 380 19.67 -25.25 -31.04
C GLU A 380 20.65 -26.12 -30.25
N GLY A 381 20.07 -26.93 -29.38
CA GLY A 381 20.73 -28.07 -28.75
C GLY A 381 21.10 -27.91 -27.29
N VAL A 382 20.18 -28.25 -26.41
CA VAL A 382 20.28 -29.24 -25.31
C VAL A 382 18.93 -29.29 -24.57
N GLU A 383 18.23 -30.41 -24.74
CA GLU A 383 17.12 -30.81 -23.89
C GLU A 383 17.65 -31.20 -22.50
N GLY A 384 16.96 -30.74 -21.46
CA GLY A 384 16.90 -31.42 -20.18
C GLY A 384 17.68 -30.75 -19.04
N GLN A 385 17.00 -29.91 -18.30
CA GLN A 385 16.93 -29.89 -16.84
C GLN A 385 16.22 -28.59 -16.38
N GLU A 386 15.04 -28.77 -15.78
CA GLU A 386 14.33 -27.71 -15.08
C GLU A 386 15.18 -27.23 -13.89
N PRO A 387 15.34 -25.90 -13.70
CA PRO A 387 15.87 -25.39 -12.45
C PRO A 387 14.76 -25.34 -11.39
N PRO A 388 15.09 -25.55 -10.10
CA PRO A 388 14.11 -25.61 -9.02
C PRO A 388 13.42 -24.26 -8.82
N SER A 389 12.10 -24.35 -8.71
CA SER A 389 11.20 -23.29 -8.25
C SER A 389 11.52 -22.96 -6.80
N GLU A 390 12.13 -21.80 -6.54
CA GLU A 390 12.01 -21.10 -5.26
C GLU A 390 12.63 -19.71 -5.40
N PHE A 391 11.73 -18.74 -5.56
CA PHE A 391 11.73 -17.39 -5.00
C PHE A 391 10.63 -16.59 -5.70
N ALA A 392 9.40 -16.92 -5.31
CA ALA A 392 8.29 -15.99 -5.48
C ALA A 392 8.55 -14.82 -4.52
N VAL A 393 9.10 -13.73 -5.05
CA VAL A 393 9.09 -12.44 -4.37
C VAL A 393 7.66 -11.94 -4.45
N THR A 394 6.94 -12.09 -3.35
CA THR A 394 5.65 -11.44 -3.14
C THR A 394 5.82 -9.92 -3.26
N GLU A 395 5.05 -9.34 -4.16
CA GLU A 395 4.83 -7.90 -4.25
C GLU A 395 4.11 -7.40 -2.99
N GLU A 396 4.86 -7.12 -1.94
CA GLU A 396 4.39 -6.33 -0.79
C GLU A 396 5.55 -5.53 -0.20
N SER A 397 6.03 -4.55 -0.97
CA SER A 397 6.67 -3.36 -0.42
C SER A 397 6.07 -2.13 -1.06
N LYS A 398 4.83 -1.82 -0.68
CA LYS A 398 4.27 -0.51 -0.97
C LYS A 398 4.87 0.49 0.01
N THR A 399 5.81 1.24 -0.53
CA THR A 399 6.19 2.61 -0.22
C THR A 399 5.27 3.30 0.78
N PHE A 400 5.83 3.65 1.91
CA PHE A 400 5.34 4.74 2.74
C PHE A 400 5.66 6.04 2.00
N ASP A 401 4.69 6.58 1.27
CA ASP A 401 4.68 7.98 0.91
C ASP A 401 4.21 8.77 2.13
N PHE A 402 5.17 9.40 2.80
CA PHE A 402 4.91 10.51 3.70
C PHE A 402 4.50 11.71 2.85
N TRP A 403 3.26 12.10 2.91
CA TRP A 403 2.48 13.34 2.86
C TRP A 403 1.10 13.10 2.36
#